data_2e7081fc2df2bb1524aadc5670d07d55
#
_entry.id   2e7081fc2df2bb1524aadc5670d07d55
#
_cell.length_a   1.000
_cell.length_b   1.000
_cell.length_c   1.000
_cell.angle_alpha   90.00
_cell.angle_beta   90.00
_cell.angle_gamma   90.00
#
_symmetry.space_group_name_H-M   'P 1'
#
loop_
_entity.id
_entity.type
_entity.pdbx_description
1 polymer ?
#
loop_
_entity_poly.entity_id
_entity_poly.type
_entity_poly.pdbx_seq_one_letter_code
_entity_poly.pdbx_strand_id
1 'polypeptide(L)'
;MSHRHQTALVAATILSRLLCLLLLQVSSRLPLFDSSPLLVTSSKWAQPLLRWDTFHFLHIAEHGYVYENEWAFFPGVPFVIRISAQLLSFPFNSKLNPLVAGALAALACDTTRTLYHLTFHHLGSPSLAYLTALLSLMPSSPATLYLVPYSEPFFTYLSYKGKGTSYYISI
;
A
#
# COMPACT_ATOMS: atom_id res chain seq x y z
N MET A 1 -18.11 -17.60 -5.37
CA MET A 1 -17.74 -17.10 -4.03
C MET A 1 -18.98 -16.99 -3.17
N SER A 2 -19.00 -17.55 -1.95
CA SER A 2 -20.13 -17.32 -1.03
C SER A 2 -20.19 -15.84 -0.66
N HIS A 3 -21.35 -15.23 -0.74
CA HIS A 3 -21.57 -13.81 -0.37
C HIS A 3 -21.05 -13.52 1.05
N ARG A 4 -21.16 -14.50 1.95
CA ARG A 4 -20.64 -14.43 3.33
C ARG A 4 -19.13 -14.30 3.41
N HIS A 5 -18.35 -15.01 2.58
CA HIS A 5 -16.89 -14.90 2.56
C HIS A 5 -16.43 -13.51 2.07
N GLN A 6 -17.13 -12.94 1.09
CA GLN A 6 -16.78 -11.58 0.58
C GLN A 6 -16.98 -10.52 1.65
N THR A 7 -18.15 -10.49 2.27
CA THR A 7 -18.44 -9.48 3.30
C THR A 7 -17.50 -9.62 4.51
N ALA A 8 -17.22 -10.86 4.93
CA ALA A 8 -16.30 -11.12 6.03
C ALA A 8 -14.86 -10.69 5.70
N LEU A 9 -14.35 -10.96 4.48
CA LEU A 9 -13.04 -10.53 4.04
C LEU A 9 -12.93 -9.00 3.95
N VAL A 10 -13.94 -8.33 3.40
CA VAL A 10 -13.97 -6.86 3.34
C VAL A 10 -13.93 -6.27 4.75
N ALA A 11 -14.78 -6.77 5.65
CA ALA A 11 -14.81 -6.31 7.03
C ALA A 11 -13.46 -6.55 7.75
N ALA A 12 -12.88 -7.74 7.60
CA ALA A 12 -11.58 -8.08 8.18
C ALA A 12 -10.45 -7.21 7.59
N THR A 13 -10.49 -6.94 6.29
CA THR A 13 -9.51 -6.05 5.63
C THR A 13 -9.62 -4.64 6.18
N ILE A 14 -10.82 -4.06 6.25
CA ILE A 14 -11.03 -2.72 6.81
C ILE A 14 -10.53 -2.66 8.25
N LEU A 15 -10.92 -3.63 9.07
CA LEU A 15 -10.50 -3.69 10.49
C LEU A 15 -8.97 -3.77 10.62
N SER A 16 -8.31 -4.62 9.83
CA SER A 16 -6.85 -4.74 9.80
C SER A 16 -6.18 -3.41 9.42
N ARG A 17 -6.71 -2.68 8.43
CA ARG A 17 -6.17 -1.38 8.00
C ARG A 17 -6.36 -0.31 9.07
N LEU A 18 -7.53 -0.24 9.69
CA LEU A 18 -7.81 0.70 10.78
C LEU A 18 -6.92 0.43 11.99
N LEU A 19 -6.75 -0.85 12.36
CA LEU A 19 -5.85 -1.23 13.45
C LEU A 19 -4.40 -0.84 13.13
N CYS A 20 -3.93 -1.08 11.92
CA CYS A 20 -2.59 -0.70 11.50
C CYS A 20 -2.39 0.83 11.52
N LEU A 21 -3.37 1.61 11.04
CA LEU A 21 -3.34 3.08 11.14
C LEU A 21 -3.28 3.54 12.60
N LEU A 22 -4.09 2.95 13.47
CA LEU A 22 -4.09 3.26 14.90
C LEU A 22 -2.73 2.99 15.51
N LEU A 23 -2.15 1.82 15.25
CA LEU A 23 -0.83 1.44 15.75
C LEU A 23 0.27 2.38 15.24
N LEU A 24 0.22 2.79 13.97
CA LEU A 24 1.15 3.79 13.41
C LEU A 24 1.02 5.13 14.11
N GLN A 25 -0.20 5.60 14.38
CA GLN A 25 -0.45 6.86 15.10
C GLN A 25 0.03 6.80 16.54
N VAL A 26 -0.20 5.69 17.24
CA VAL A 26 0.31 5.49 18.60
C VAL A 26 1.83 5.42 18.60
N SER A 27 2.41 4.62 17.70
CA SER A 27 3.86 4.47 17.55
C SER A 27 4.57 5.80 17.22
N SER A 28 3.92 6.69 16.47
CA SER A 28 4.50 8.00 16.13
C SER A 28 4.64 8.95 17.32
N ARG A 29 3.99 8.64 18.45
CA ARG A 29 4.12 9.42 19.70
C ARG A 29 5.30 8.97 20.55
N LEU A 30 5.88 7.82 20.24
CA LEU A 30 7.07 7.32 20.91
C LEU A 30 8.32 8.00 20.36
N PRO A 31 9.41 8.09 21.12
CA PRO A 31 10.68 8.59 20.60
C PRO A 31 11.11 7.79 19.38
N LEU A 32 11.38 8.49 18.29
CA LEU A 32 11.80 7.86 17.04
C LEU A 32 13.27 7.49 17.13
N PHE A 33 13.61 6.29 16.70
CA PHE A 33 14.99 5.89 16.48
C PHE A 33 15.63 6.67 15.33
N ASP A 34 14.82 6.97 14.30
CA ASP A 34 15.22 7.72 13.10
C ASP A 34 14.64 9.13 13.14
N SER A 35 15.51 10.14 13.04
CA SER A 35 15.14 11.56 13.01
C SER A 35 14.86 12.10 11.60
N SER A 36 15.09 11.31 10.55
CA SER A 36 14.88 11.72 9.15
C SER A 36 13.49 12.31 8.87
N PRO A 37 12.39 11.78 9.47
CA PRO A 37 11.07 12.38 9.29
C PRO A 37 10.94 13.82 9.80
N LEU A 38 11.85 14.26 10.69
CA LEU A 38 11.83 15.63 11.21
C LEU A 38 12.42 16.64 10.21
N LEU A 39 13.19 16.16 9.23
CA LEU A 39 13.81 16.99 8.19
C LEU A 39 12.83 17.33 7.06
N VAL A 40 11.72 16.64 6.97
CA VAL A 40 10.69 16.89 5.95
C VAL A 40 9.53 17.65 6.56
N THR A 41 9.18 18.77 5.94
CA THR A 41 8.02 19.57 6.30
C THR A 41 6.76 18.84 5.85
N SER A 42 6.36 17.80 6.54
CA SER A 42 5.10 17.10 6.30
C SER A 42 4.05 17.47 7.35
N SER A 43 2.79 17.38 6.95
CA SER A 43 1.67 17.51 7.89
C SER A 43 1.82 16.49 9.01
N LYS A 44 1.56 16.90 10.27
CA LYS A 44 1.58 16.00 11.45
C LYS A 44 0.77 14.71 11.24
N TRP A 45 -0.27 14.77 10.43
CA TRP A 45 -1.11 13.65 10.07
C TRP A 45 -0.43 12.63 9.15
N ALA A 46 0.40 13.11 8.23
CA ALA A 46 1.08 12.28 7.25
C ALA A 46 2.43 11.73 7.78
N GLN A 47 2.98 12.35 8.82
CA GLN A 47 4.27 11.98 9.40
C GLN A 47 4.39 10.48 9.78
N PRO A 48 3.36 9.81 10.33
CA PRO A 48 3.43 8.37 10.59
C PRO A 48 3.62 7.50 9.34
N LEU A 49 3.23 8.00 8.17
CA LEU A 49 3.39 7.32 6.88
C LEU A 49 4.79 7.50 6.29
N LEU A 50 5.55 8.49 6.78
CA LEU A 50 6.90 8.79 6.32
C LEU A 50 7.88 7.90 7.06
N ARG A 51 8.16 6.72 6.52
CA ARG A 51 9.05 5.72 7.12
C ARG A 51 10.00 5.17 6.07
N TRP A 52 11.24 4.91 6.47
CA TRP A 52 12.29 4.29 5.65
C TRP A 52 12.36 4.92 4.24
N ASP A 53 12.38 4.11 3.22
CA ASP A 53 12.54 4.54 1.82
C ASP A 53 11.39 5.39 1.28
N THR A 54 10.25 5.46 1.97
CA THR A 54 9.15 6.36 1.62
C THR A 54 9.62 7.81 1.55
N PHE A 55 10.60 8.18 2.36
CA PHE A 55 11.24 9.49 2.30
C PHE A 55 11.84 9.76 0.92
N HIS A 56 12.62 8.82 0.39
CA HIS A 56 13.23 8.94 -0.94
C HIS A 56 12.17 8.91 -2.05
N PHE A 57 11.20 8.00 -1.95
CA PHE A 57 10.11 7.94 -2.93
C PHE A 57 9.31 9.24 -2.99
N LEU A 58 9.03 9.86 -1.83
CA LEU A 58 8.34 11.14 -1.77
C LEU A 58 9.18 12.25 -2.40
N HIS A 59 10.46 12.36 -2.04
CA HIS A 59 11.37 13.36 -2.57
C HIS A 59 11.48 13.24 -4.11
N ILE A 60 11.68 12.04 -4.63
CA ILE A 60 11.72 11.80 -6.08
C ILE A 60 10.38 12.13 -6.75
N ALA A 61 9.25 11.84 -6.09
CA ALA A 61 7.93 12.18 -6.62
C ALA A 61 7.72 13.70 -6.75
N GLU A 62 8.25 14.48 -5.82
CA GLU A 62 8.11 15.94 -5.80
C GLU A 62 9.13 16.64 -6.70
N HIS A 63 10.40 16.25 -6.64
CA HIS A 63 11.51 16.99 -7.24
C HIS A 63 12.21 16.26 -8.40
N GLY A 64 11.93 14.95 -8.60
CA GLY A 64 12.70 14.11 -9.49
C GLY A 64 13.99 13.61 -8.84
N TYR A 65 14.84 12.98 -9.63
CA TYR A 65 16.15 12.47 -9.19
C TYR A 65 17.15 13.64 -9.09
N VAL A 66 17.35 14.13 -7.88
CA VAL A 66 18.25 15.26 -7.59
C VAL A 66 19.59 14.77 -7.06
N TYR A 67 19.57 13.72 -6.24
CA TYR A 67 20.74 13.18 -5.57
C TYR A 67 21.17 11.85 -6.15
N GLU A 68 22.48 11.58 -6.13
CA GLU A 68 23.06 10.35 -6.69
C GLU A 68 22.50 9.07 -6.03
N ASN A 69 22.31 9.08 -4.73
CA ASN A 69 21.74 7.94 -4.00
C ASN A 69 20.29 7.62 -4.37
N GLU A 70 19.54 8.56 -4.93
CA GLU A 70 18.16 8.35 -5.35
C GLU A 70 18.05 7.45 -6.59
N TRP A 71 19.11 7.36 -7.39
CA TRP A 71 19.14 6.45 -8.54
C TRP A 71 19.07 4.97 -8.17
N ALA A 72 19.29 4.63 -6.90
CA ALA A 72 19.05 3.28 -6.38
C ALA A 72 17.56 2.93 -6.31
N PHE A 73 16.66 3.93 -6.33
CA PHE A 73 15.22 3.74 -6.19
C PHE A 73 14.53 3.72 -7.55
N PHE A 74 13.84 2.61 -7.84
CA PHE A 74 13.10 2.46 -9.09
C PHE A 74 11.94 3.47 -9.18
N PRO A 75 11.70 4.11 -10.37
CA PRO A 75 10.76 5.23 -10.52
C PRO A 75 9.29 4.85 -10.36
N GLY A 76 8.93 3.58 -10.27
CA GLY A 76 7.55 3.11 -10.23
C GLY A 76 6.74 3.70 -9.08
N VAL A 77 7.26 3.63 -7.86
CA VAL A 77 6.58 4.17 -6.65
C VAL A 77 6.48 5.70 -6.69
N PRO A 78 7.58 6.45 -6.95
CA PRO A 78 7.50 7.89 -7.14
C PRO A 78 6.48 8.32 -8.20
N PHE A 79 6.42 7.60 -9.32
CA PHE A 79 5.44 7.84 -10.38
C PHE A 79 4.00 7.66 -9.88
N VAL A 80 3.71 6.55 -9.17
CA VAL A 80 2.39 6.30 -8.59
C VAL A 80 2.01 7.41 -7.60
N ILE A 81 2.92 7.83 -6.71
CA ILE A 81 2.69 8.92 -5.76
C ILE A 81 2.33 10.20 -6.50
N ARG A 82 3.14 10.59 -7.50
CA ARG A 82 2.91 11.81 -8.29
C ARG A 82 1.58 11.80 -9.02
N ILE A 83 1.26 10.72 -9.74
CA ILE A 83 0.01 10.61 -10.51
C ILE A 83 -1.20 10.59 -9.56
N SER A 84 -1.13 9.85 -8.45
CA SER A 84 -2.20 9.82 -7.46
C SER A 84 -2.47 11.19 -6.86
N ALA A 85 -1.40 11.96 -6.55
CA ALA A 85 -1.54 13.31 -6.04
C ALA A 85 -2.21 14.23 -7.06
N GLN A 86 -1.84 14.15 -8.35
CA GLN A 86 -2.46 14.94 -9.41
C GLN A 86 -3.93 14.58 -9.62
N LEU A 87 -4.25 13.29 -9.74
CA LEU A 87 -5.61 12.82 -9.97
C LEU A 87 -6.55 13.17 -8.82
N LEU A 88 -6.11 13.00 -7.58
CA LEU A 88 -6.92 13.30 -6.41
C LEU A 88 -7.03 14.79 -6.10
N SER A 89 -6.07 15.60 -6.55
CA SER A 89 -6.13 17.07 -6.40
C SER A 89 -7.06 17.73 -7.43
N PHE A 90 -7.20 17.15 -8.61
CA PHE A 90 -7.95 17.75 -9.74
C PHE A 90 -9.41 18.11 -9.41
N PRO A 91 -10.22 17.22 -8.78
CA PRO A 91 -11.64 17.53 -8.55
C PRO A 91 -11.87 18.59 -7.46
N PHE A 92 -10.90 18.78 -6.54
CA PHE A 92 -11.08 19.65 -5.37
C PHE A 92 -10.35 20.99 -5.47
N ASN A 93 -9.60 21.23 -6.54
CA ASN A 93 -8.73 22.41 -6.71
C ASN A 93 -7.84 22.69 -5.48
N SER A 94 -7.51 21.65 -4.73
CA SER A 94 -6.67 21.68 -3.53
C SER A 94 -5.50 20.71 -3.69
N LYS A 95 -4.30 21.17 -3.35
CA LYS A 95 -3.11 20.29 -3.39
C LYS A 95 -3.19 19.26 -2.26
N LEU A 96 -3.54 18.03 -2.61
CA LEU A 96 -3.45 16.92 -1.66
C LEU A 96 -1.96 16.59 -1.42
N ASN A 97 -1.62 16.32 -0.16
CA ASN A 97 -0.26 15.90 0.21
C ASN A 97 0.10 14.61 -0.57
N PRO A 98 1.20 14.58 -1.35
CA PRO A 98 1.57 13.45 -2.17
C PRO A 98 1.75 12.15 -1.37
N LEU A 99 2.24 12.24 -0.13
CA LEU A 99 2.38 11.08 0.76
C LEU A 99 1.01 10.44 1.08
N VAL A 100 -0.01 11.28 1.35
CA VAL A 100 -1.38 10.82 1.59
C VAL A 100 -1.98 10.22 0.32
N ALA A 101 -1.76 10.86 -0.82
CA ALA A 101 -2.22 10.34 -2.12
C ALA A 101 -1.60 8.98 -2.45
N GLY A 102 -0.30 8.82 -2.22
CA GLY A 102 0.39 7.55 -2.38
C GLY A 102 -0.12 6.46 -1.41
N ALA A 103 -0.42 6.83 -0.16
CA ALA A 103 -1.02 5.91 0.81
C ALA A 103 -2.42 5.46 0.40
N LEU A 104 -3.23 6.36 -0.16
CA LEU A 104 -4.55 6.01 -0.73
C LEU A 104 -4.42 5.08 -1.93
N ALA A 105 -3.41 5.29 -2.79
CA ALA A 105 -3.12 4.38 -3.89
C ALA A 105 -2.69 3.00 -3.39
N ALA A 106 -1.88 2.92 -2.33
CA ALA A 106 -1.49 1.66 -1.70
C ALA A 106 -2.71 0.93 -1.10
N LEU A 107 -3.61 1.67 -0.44
CA LEU A 107 -4.87 1.13 0.09
C LEU A 107 -5.81 0.62 -1.03
N ALA A 108 -5.80 1.26 -2.18
CA ALA A 108 -6.59 0.84 -3.34
C ALA A 108 -6.07 -0.49 -3.96
N CYS A 109 -4.85 -0.90 -3.66
CA CYS A 109 -4.31 -2.21 -4.01
C CYS A 109 -4.94 -3.29 -3.14
N ASP A 110 -6.09 -3.83 -3.55
CA ASP A 110 -6.80 -4.89 -2.82
C ASP A 110 -6.09 -6.25 -2.99
N THR A 111 -4.93 -6.38 -2.34
CA THR A 111 -4.09 -7.58 -2.38
C THR A 111 -4.77 -8.79 -1.73
N THR A 112 -5.51 -8.58 -0.65
CA THR A 112 -6.21 -9.65 0.09
C THR A 112 -7.26 -10.32 -0.76
N ARG A 113 -8.12 -9.55 -1.42
CA ARG A 113 -9.16 -10.07 -2.31
C ARG A 113 -8.55 -10.70 -3.57
N THR A 114 -7.51 -10.09 -4.10
CA THR A 114 -6.79 -10.62 -5.26
C THR A 114 -6.15 -11.97 -4.93
N LEU A 115 -5.55 -12.11 -3.75
CA LEU A 115 -5.00 -13.38 -3.26
C LEU A 115 -6.09 -14.44 -3.07
N TYR A 116 -7.27 -14.06 -2.54
CA TYR A 116 -8.40 -14.98 -2.45
C TYR A 116 -8.76 -15.56 -3.82
N HIS A 117 -8.91 -14.70 -4.82
CA HIS A 117 -9.28 -15.14 -6.17
C HIS A 117 -8.18 -16.00 -6.79
N LEU A 118 -6.92 -15.62 -6.63
CA LEU A 118 -5.79 -16.40 -7.11
C LEU A 118 -5.75 -17.81 -6.48
N THR A 119 -5.88 -17.88 -5.16
CA THR A 119 -5.87 -19.15 -4.43
C THR A 119 -7.08 -20.01 -4.78
N PHE A 120 -8.27 -19.41 -4.91
CA PHE A 120 -9.45 -20.13 -5.32
C PHE A 120 -9.30 -20.71 -6.73
N HIS A 121 -8.72 -19.95 -7.63
CA HIS A 121 -8.48 -20.42 -9.00
C HIS A 121 -7.53 -21.63 -9.04
N HIS A 122 -6.46 -21.62 -8.22
CA HIS A 122 -5.48 -22.70 -8.19
C HIS A 122 -5.94 -23.95 -7.44
N LEU A 123 -6.62 -23.77 -6.30
CA LEU A 123 -6.95 -24.87 -5.40
C LEU A 123 -8.39 -25.34 -5.53
N GLY A 124 -9.27 -24.61 -6.21
CA GLY A 124 -10.69 -24.93 -6.34
C GLY A 124 -11.48 -24.91 -5.02
N SER A 125 -10.83 -24.62 -3.89
CA SER A 125 -11.43 -24.68 -2.55
C SER A 125 -11.70 -23.28 -1.98
N PRO A 126 -12.99 -22.90 -1.79
CA PRO A 126 -13.34 -21.61 -1.20
C PRO A 126 -12.83 -21.44 0.23
N SER A 127 -12.80 -22.53 1.00
CA SER A 127 -12.36 -22.49 2.40
C SER A 127 -10.86 -22.24 2.51
N LEU A 128 -10.04 -22.91 1.68
CA LEU A 128 -8.60 -22.67 1.65
C LEU A 128 -8.28 -21.27 1.13
N ALA A 129 -8.97 -20.78 0.10
CA ALA A 129 -8.81 -19.43 -0.40
C ALA A 129 -9.16 -18.38 0.67
N TYR A 130 -10.22 -18.62 1.44
CA TYR A 130 -10.60 -17.74 2.54
C TYR A 130 -9.55 -17.71 3.65
N LEU A 131 -9.06 -18.89 4.07
CA LEU A 131 -8.03 -19.01 5.08
C LEU A 131 -6.74 -18.31 4.66
N THR A 132 -6.28 -18.53 3.42
CA THR A 132 -5.09 -17.88 2.87
C THR A 132 -5.23 -16.36 2.87
N ALA A 133 -6.40 -15.84 2.45
CA ALA A 133 -6.67 -14.42 2.45
C ALA A 133 -6.71 -13.82 3.87
N LEU A 134 -7.28 -14.54 4.85
CA LEU A 134 -7.25 -14.12 6.26
C LEU A 134 -5.83 -14.09 6.82
N LEU A 135 -5.03 -15.12 6.55
CA LEU A 135 -3.64 -15.17 7.01
C LEU A 135 -2.81 -14.03 6.41
N SER A 136 -3.10 -13.62 5.18
CA SER A 136 -2.42 -12.48 4.55
C SER A 136 -2.67 -11.14 5.25
N LEU A 137 -3.71 -11.03 6.08
CA LEU A 137 -3.98 -9.83 6.86
C LEU A 137 -3.06 -9.64 8.07
N MET A 138 -2.28 -10.68 8.42
CA MET A 138 -1.38 -10.69 9.57
C MET A 138 0.09 -10.83 9.13
N PRO A 139 0.61 -9.93 8.27
CA PRO A 139 2.00 -9.98 7.86
C PRO A 139 2.92 -9.44 8.96
N SER A 140 4.21 -9.73 8.84
CA SER A 140 5.24 -9.20 9.75
C SER A 140 5.38 -7.68 9.71
N SER A 141 5.06 -7.06 8.57
CA SER A 141 5.11 -5.60 8.37
C SER A 141 3.85 -5.08 7.68
N PRO A 142 2.71 -4.96 8.41
CA PRO A 142 1.44 -4.56 7.82
C PRO A 142 1.44 -3.12 7.30
N ALA A 143 2.25 -2.24 7.88
CA ALA A 143 2.35 -0.85 7.45
C ALA A 143 2.89 -0.73 6.02
N THR A 144 4.04 -1.35 5.73
CA THR A 144 4.69 -1.30 4.42
C THR A 144 3.90 -2.06 3.36
N LEU A 145 3.26 -3.17 3.73
CA LEU A 145 2.48 -3.98 2.78
C LEU A 145 1.14 -3.34 2.38
N TYR A 146 0.60 -2.40 3.17
CA TYR A 146 -0.78 -2.01 2.98
C TYR A 146 -1.09 -0.53 3.05
N LEU A 147 -0.30 0.27 3.74
CA LEU A 147 -0.68 1.65 4.07
C LEU A 147 0.33 2.68 3.59
N VAL A 148 1.60 2.39 3.74
CA VAL A 148 2.66 3.32 3.36
C VAL A 148 2.85 3.23 1.84
N PRO A 149 3.08 4.33 1.12
CA PRO A 149 3.38 4.30 -0.30
C PRO A 149 4.80 3.75 -0.55
N TYR A 150 4.91 2.45 -0.43
CA TYR A 150 6.10 1.65 -0.58
C TYR A 150 5.98 0.75 -1.81
N SER A 151 7.03 0.00 -2.17
CA SER A 151 7.00 -0.89 -3.35
C SER A 151 6.07 -2.08 -3.18
N GLU A 152 5.94 -2.61 -1.95
CA GLU A 152 5.27 -3.86 -1.64
C GLU A 152 3.78 -3.91 -2.00
N PRO A 153 2.95 -2.90 -1.68
CA PRO A 153 1.54 -2.94 -2.06
C PRO A 153 1.34 -3.09 -3.57
N PHE A 154 2.09 -2.31 -4.33
CA PHE A 154 1.98 -2.27 -5.79
C PHE A 154 2.55 -3.53 -6.43
N PHE A 155 3.74 -3.96 -5.99
CA PHE A 155 4.38 -5.17 -6.49
C PHE A 155 3.55 -6.41 -6.19
N THR A 156 3.06 -6.56 -4.96
CA THR A 156 2.24 -7.69 -4.54
C THR A 156 0.94 -7.76 -5.35
N TYR A 157 0.26 -6.62 -5.49
CA TYR A 157 -0.98 -6.53 -6.25
C TYR A 157 -0.76 -6.91 -7.73
N LEU A 158 0.25 -6.32 -8.38
CA LEU A 158 0.56 -6.61 -9.78
C LEU A 158 1.01 -8.05 -9.99
N SER A 159 1.79 -8.61 -9.06
CA SER A 159 2.23 -10.00 -9.11
C SER A 159 1.07 -10.98 -9.01
N TYR A 160 0.12 -10.74 -8.11
CA TYR A 160 -1.07 -11.58 -7.99
C TYR A 160 -1.98 -11.46 -9.21
N LYS A 161 -2.16 -10.25 -9.74
CA LYS A 161 -2.93 -10.02 -10.97
C LYS A 161 -2.28 -10.66 -12.18
N GLY A 162 -0.97 -10.47 -12.36
CA GLY A 162 -0.23 -11.05 -13.47
C GLY A 162 -0.29 -12.57 -13.51
N LYS A 163 -0.12 -13.22 -12.35
CA LYS A 163 -0.29 -14.68 -12.26
C LYS A 163 -1.72 -15.12 -12.61
N GLY A 164 -2.73 -14.40 -12.12
CA GLY A 164 -4.12 -14.70 -12.48
C GLY A 164 -4.38 -14.58 -13.98
N THR A 165 -3.83 -13.56 -14.65
CA THR A 165 -4.04 -13.31 -16.08
C THR A 165 -3.30 -14.32 -16.96
N SER A 166 -2.10 -14.75 -16.59
CA SER A 166 -1.33 -15.75 -17.36
C SER A 166 -2.07 -17.06 -17.54
N TYR A 167 -2.91 -17.45 -16.60
CA TYR A 167 -3.73 -18.66 -16.70
C TYR A 167 -4.88 -18.53 -17.71
N TYR A 168 -5.45 -17.34 -17.89
CA TYR A 168 -6.51 -17.13 -18.90
C TYR A 168 -5.99 -17.14 -20.33
N ILE A 169 -4.69 -16.93 -20.54
CA ILE A 169 -4.07 -16.90 -21.87
C ILE A 169 -3.57 -18.30 -22.28
N SER A 170 -3.37 -19.19 -21.30
CA SER A 170 -2.82 -20.54 -21.55
C SER A 170 -3.90 -21.64 -21.71
N ILE A 171 -5.20 -21.26 -21.71
CA ILE A 171 -6.35 -22.11 -22.04
C ILE A 171 -6.90 -21.72 -23.42
#